data_c4e3c2afd7cca496572d9a3e77c4c11f
#
_entry.id   c4e3c2afd7cca496572d9a3e77c4c11f
#
_cell.length_a   1.000
_cell.length_b   1.000
_cell.length_c   1.000
_cell.angle_alpha   90.00
_cell.angle_beta   90.00
_cell.angle_gamma   90.00
#
_symmetry.space_group_name_H-M   'P 1'
#
loop_
_entity.id
_entity.type
_entity.pdbx_description
1 polymer ?
#
loop_
_entity_poly.entity_id
_entity_poly.type
_entity_poly.pdbx_seq_one_letter_code
_entity_poly.pdbx_strand_id
1 'polypeptide(L)'
;MDISTTHARLGSAASSFLAGKHQLLIDGKWVDAKSGKRFDVFDPATGQAIAAVAEAEAADVDEAVKAARRAFDSGPWARTSPADRCKLIWKLADLLEAHADEIAELEALDNGKPIRDARNVDLPGSYEILRYMAGWATKINGATITVSAPGDWHAYTLREPVGVVGQIIPWNFPLMMAAWKIAPALAAGCTIVLKPAEQTPLSAPGWAS
;
A
#
# COMPACT_ATOMS: atom_id res chain seq x y z
N MET A 1 -27.77 16.63 8.52
CA MET A 1 -27.62 16.40 7.05
C MET A 1 -27.65 14.90 6.88
N ASP A 2 -28.46 14.38 5.99
CA ASP A 2 -28.68 12.94 5.84
C ASP A 2 -27.46 12.31 5.13
N ILE A 3 -26.96 11.15 5.58
CA ILE A 3 -25.89 10.36 4.95
C ILE A 3 -26.17 10.15 3.46
N SER A 4 -27.44 10.04 3.08
CA SER A 4 -27.90 9.93 1.69
C SER A 4 -27.47 11.11 0.79
N THR A 5 -27.26 12.30 1.33
CA THR A 5 -26.89 13.49 0.55
C THR A 5 -25.41 13.60 0.25
N THR A 6 -24.53 13.04 1.06
CA THR A 6 -23.08 12.99 0.79
C THR A 6 -22.78 11.93 -0.26
N HIS A 7 -23.38 10.75 -0.15
CA HIS A 7 -23.23 9.66 -1.11
C HIS A 7 -23.84 9.98 -2.49
N ALA A 8 -24.83 10.86 -2.57
CA ALA A 8 -25.44 11.27 -3.86
C ALA A 8 -24.50 12.06 -4.80
N ARG A 9 -23.32 12.44 -4.33
CA ARG A 9 -22.30 13.17 -5.12
C ARG A 9 -21.12 12.29 -5.54
N LEU A 10 -21.05 11.06 -5.06
CA LEU A 10 -19.99 10.12 -5.40
C LEU A 10 -20.36 9.31 -6.64
N GLY A 11 -19.38 8.92 -7.41
CA GLY A 11 -19.52 7.93 -8.45
C GLY A 11 -20.00 6.58 -7.91
N SER A 12 -20.56 5.75 -8.76
CA SER A 12 -21.12 4.45 -8.38
C SER A 12 -20.08 3.52 -7.75
N ALA A 13 -18.84 3.55 -8.23
CA ALA A 13 -17.74 2.72 -7.72
C ALA A 13 -17.37 3.11 -6.27
N ALA A 14 -17.11 4.39 -6.02
CA ALA A 14 -16.80 4.89 -4.67
C ALA A 14 -17.98 4.64 -3.69
N SER A 15 -19.23 4.84 -4.14
CA SER A 15 -20.41 4.56 -3.33
C SER A 15 -20.54 3.07 -2.99
N SER A 16 -20.29 2.18 -3.96
CA SER A 16 -20.32 0.73 -3.74
C SER A 16 -19.22 0.28 -2.79
N PHE A 17 -18.02 0.84 -2.91
CA PHE A 17 -16.93 0.57 -2.00
C PHE A 17 -17.30 0.95 -0.56
N LEU A 18 -17.81 2.16 -0.34
CA LEU A 18 -18.20 2.63 1.00
C LEU A 18 -19.30 1.79 1.64
N ALA A 19 -20.25 1.29 0.85
CA ALA A 19 -21.32 0.40 1.32
C ALA A 19 -20.80 -1.01 1.65
N GLY A 20 -19.59 -1.34 1.24
CA GLY A 20 -18.97 -2.64 1.44
C GLY A 20 -18.50 -2.90 2.88
N LYS A 21 -18.04 -4.12 3.13
CA LYS A 21 -17.44 -4.51 4.39
C LYS A 21 -15.93 -4.30 4.34
N HIS A 22 -15.41 -3.34 5.10
CA HIS A 22 -13.97 -3.05 5.16
C HIS A 22 -13.28 -3.97 6.18
N GLN A 23 -12.49 -4.88 5.68
CA GLN A 23 -11.80 -5.94 6.40
C GLN A 23 -10.27 -5.76 6.35
N LEU A 24 -9.54 -6.62 7.03
CA LEU A 24 -8.08 -6.72 6.93
C LEU A 24 -7.71 -7.57 5.71
N LEU A 25 -6.73 -7.14 4.93
CA LEU A 25 -6.15 -7.95 3.86
C LEU A 25 -4.94 -8.72 4.40
N ILE A 26 -5.09 -10.01 4.64
CA ILE A 26 -4.02 -10.89 5.14
C ILE A 26 -3.92 -12.12 4.26
N ASP A 27 -2.72 -12.43 3.78
CA ASP A 27 -2.44 -13.60 2.93
C ASP A 27 -3.33 -13.65 1.66
N GLY A 28 -3.57 -12.49 1.05
CA GLY A 28 -4.42 -12.35 -0.13
C GLY A 28 -5.92 -12.57 0.12
N LYS A 29 -6.37 -12.51 1.38
CA LYS A 29 -7.78 -12.70 1.76
C LYS A 29 -8.27 -11.56 2.63
N TRP A 30 -9.52 -11.15 2.39
CA TRP A 30 -10.21 -10.24 3.26
C TRP A 30 -10.75 -10.99 4.48
N VAL A 31 -10.32 -10.60 5.67
CA VAL A 31 -10.66 -11.24 6.94
C VAL A 31 -11.10 -10.23 7.97
N ASP A 32 -12.00 -10.62 8.87
CA ASP A 32 -12.35 -9.79 10.01
C ASP A 32 -11.23 -9.79 11.05
N ALA A 33 -11.15 -8.73 11.87
CA ALA A 33 -10.31 -8.73 13.05
C ALA A 33 -10.72 -9.87 13.99
N LYS A 34 -9.76 -10.56 14.60
CA LYS A 34 -10.02 -11.69 15.52
C LYS A 34 -10.90 -11.31 16.70
N SER A 35 -10.81 -10.07 17.14
CA SER A 35 -11.68 -9.51 18.20
C SER A 35 -13.11 -9.22 17.73
N GLY A 36 -13.33 -9.15 16.41
CA GLY A 36 -14.58 -8.66 15.81
C GLY A 36 -14.79 -7.15 15.95
N LYS A 37 -13.84 -6.42 16.56
CA LYS A 37 -13.95 -4.98 16.73
C LYS A 37 -13.86 -4.23 15.42
N ARG A 38 -14.53 -3.09 15.40
CA ARG A 38 -14.52 -2.13 14.29
C ARG A 38 -14.52 -0.72 14.87
N PHE A 39 -14.04 0.24 14.09
CA PHE A 39 -14.17 1.66 14.42
C PHE A 39 -14.74 2.43 13.23
N ASP A 40 -15.42 3.53 13.55
CA ASP A 40 -16.02 4.39 12.54
C ASP A 40 -14.99 5.32 11.90
N VAL A 41 -15.13 5.51 10.60
CA VAL A 41 -14.40 6.49 9.81
C VAL A 41 -15.32 7.66 9.51
N PHE A 42 -14.83 8.86 9.70
CA PHE A 42 -15.62 10.08 9.61
C PHE A 42 -15.18 10.96 8.43
N ASP A 43 -16.13 11.49 7.69
CA ASP A 43 -15.89 12.60 6.77
C ASP A 43 -15.52 13.85 7.59
N PRO A 44 -14.32 14.39 7.47
CA PRO A 44 -13.89 15.57 8.23
C PRO A 44 -14.65 16.84 7.88
N ALA A 45 -15.29 16.91 6.71
CA ALA A 45 -16.07 18.07 6.30
C ALA A 45 -17.45 18.13 6.99
N THR A 46 -18.04 16.97 7.29
CA THR A 46 -19.39 16.89 7.88
C THR A 46 -19.40 16.36 9.31
N GLY A 47 -18.33 15.67 9.73
CA GLY A 47 -18.27 14.97 11.02
C GLY A 47 -19.18 13.73 11.07
N GLN A 48 -19.69 13.27 9.94
CA GLN A 48 -20.55 12.08 9.86
C GLN A 48 -19.72 10.83 9.60
N ALA A 49 -20.12 9.71 10.19
CA ALA A 49 -19.54 8.40 9.88
C ALA A 49 -19.86 8.02 8.43
N ILE A 50 -18.84 7.62 7.67
CA ILE A 50 -18.94 7.24 6.26
C ILE A 50 -18.68 5.75 6.03
N ALA A 51 -17.96 5.11 6.94
CA ALA A 51 -17.68 3.69 6.91
C ALA A 51 -17.33 3.19 8.32
N ALA A 52 -17.30 1.86 8.49
CA ALA A 52 -16.70 1.22 9.64
C ALA A 52 -15.67 0.20 9.17
N VAL A 53 -14.45 0.25 9.72
CA VAL A 53 -13.34 -0.61 9.31
C VAL A 53 -12.96 -1.57 10.44
N ALA A 54 -12.38 -2.72 10.08
CA ALA A 54 -11.90 -3.69 11.06
C ALA A 54 -10.76 -3.10 11.90
N GLU A 55 -10.85 -3.23 13.24
CA GLU A 55 -9.81 -2.81 14.18
C GLU A 55 -8.86 -3.95 14.46
N ALA A 56 -7.69 -3.92 13.82
CA ALA A 56 -6.64 -4.92 14.03
C ALA A 56 -6.01 -4.78 15.43
N GLU A 57 -5.86 -5.89 16.12
CA GLU A 57 -5.12 -6.00 17.38
C GLU A 57 -3.81 -6.78 17.19
N ALA A 58 -3.01 -6.93 18.24
CA ALA A 58 -1.72 -7.61 18.19
C ALA A 58 -1.78 -9.00 17.53
N ALA A 59 -2.85 -9.77 17.79
CA ALA A 59 -3.04 -11.09 17.21
C ALA A 59 -3.26 -11.07 15.68
N ASP A 60 -3.84 -10.01 15.13
CA ASP A 60 -4.02 -9.82 13.69
C ASP A 60 -2.73 -9.38 13.03
N VAL A 61 -1.98 -8.49 13.69
CA VAL A 61 -0.64 -8.06 13.26
C VAL A 61 0.31 -9.26 13.22
N ASP A 62 0.29 -10.14 14.22
CA ASP A 62 1.07 -11.37 14.23
C ASP A 62 0.77 -12.26 13.02
N GLU A 63 -0.51 -12.42 12.65
CA GLU A 63 -0.88 -13.21 11.46
C GLU A 63 -0.42 -12.53 10.16
N ALA A 64 -0.54 -11.21 10.06
CA ALA A 64 -0.06 -10.46 8.91
C ALA A 64 1.47 -10.60 8.76
N VAL A 65 2.22 -10.48 9.85
CA VAL A 65 3.69 -10.67 9.86
C VAL A 65 4.06 -12.10 9.49
N LYS A 66 3.38 -13.11 10.03
CA LYS A 66 3.59 -14.52 9.67
C LYS A 66 3.31 -14.78 8.19
N ALA A 67 2.23 -14.21 7.64
CA ALA A 67 1.91 -14.32 6.22
C ALA A 67 2.98 -13.67 5.34
N ALA A 68 3.39 -12.44 5.66
CA ALA A 68 4.45 -11.74 4.98
C ALA A 68 5.79 -12.48 5.06
N ARG A 69 6.11 -13.08 6.23
CA ARG A 69 7.32 -13.89 6.42
C ARG A 69 7.31 -15.15 5.55
N ARG A 70 6.19 -15.89 5.51
CA ARG A 70 6.05 -17.06 4.61
C ARG A 70 6.21 -16.67 3.14
N ALA A 71 5.58 -15.55 2.72
CA ALA A 71 5.70 -15.05 1.35
C ALA A 71 7.15 -14.70 0.99
N PHE A 72 7.90 -14.12 1.92
CA PHE A 72 9.30 -13.79 1.75
C PHE A 72 10.20 -15.02 1.70
N ASP A 73 10.02 -16.00 2.61
CA ASP A 73 10.95 -17.13 2.73
C ASP A 73 10.75 -18.21 1.66
N SER A 74 9.50 -18.51 1.30
CA SER A 74 9.18 -19.71 0.51
C SER A 74 8.05 -19.52 -0.51
N GLY A 75 7.33 -18.40 -0.47
CA GLY A 75 6.24 -18.10 -1.39
C GLY A 75 6.70 -17.84 -2.84
N PRO A 76 5.78 -17.65 -3.77
CA PRO A 76 6.11 -17.28 -5.16
C PRO A 76 6.95 -16.00 -5.22
N TRP A 77 6.69 -15.03 -4.34
CA TRP A 77 7.42 -13.77 -4.25
C TRP A 77 8.92 -13.97 -4.05
N ALA A 78 9.32 -14.91 -3.18
CA ALA A 78 10.73 -15.21 -2.91
C ALA A 78 11.53 -15.63 -4.16
N ARG A 79 10.84 -16.14 -5.18
CA ARG A 79 11.43 -16.60 -6.45
C ARG A 79 11.18 -15.66 -7.62
N THR A 80 10.46 -14.56 -7.39
CA THR A 80 10.15 -13.57 -8.43
C THR A 80 11.41 -12.82 -8.84
N SER A 81 11.74 -12.86 -10.13
CA SER A 81 12.92 -12.17 -10.65
C SER A 81 12.78 -10.64 -10.50
N PRO A 82 13.90 -9.89 -10.43
CA PRO A 82 13.83 -8.43 -10.42
C PRO A 82 13.05 -7.83 -11.59
N ALA A 83 13.15 -8.42 -12.78
CA ALA A 83 12.44 -7.98 -13.97
C ALA A 83 10.92 -8.22 -13.82
N ASP A 84 10.51 -9.32 -13.22
CA ASP A 84 9.10 -9.61 -13.01
C ASP A 84 8.51 -8.77 -11.86
N ARG A 85 9.29 -8.48 -10.81
CA ARG A 85 8.89 -7.48 -9.80
C ARG A 85 8.65 -6.10 -10.44
N CYS A 86 9.53 -5.67 -11.34
CA CYS A 86 9.35 -4.44 -12.11
C CYS A 86 7.99 -4.43 -12.84
N LYS A 87 7.67 -5.50 -13.58
CA LYS A 87 6.39 -5.61 -14.30
C LYS A 87 5.17 -5.57 -13.38
N LEU A 88 5.25 -6.26 -12.24
CA LEU A 88 4.15 -6.28 -11.26
C LEU A 88 3.90 -4.90 -10.63
N ILE A 89 4.97 -4.19 -10.24
CA ILE A 89 4.86 -2.85 -9.68
C ILE A 89 4.35 -1.87 -10.74
N TRP A 90 4.80 -2.00 -11.98
CA TRP A 90 4.32 -1.18 -13.09
C TRP A 90 2.83 -1.40 -13.37
N LYS A 91 2.39 -2.67 -13.40
CA LYS A 91 0.98 -3.01 -13.54
C LYS A 91 0.12 -2.45 -12.41
N LEU A 92 0.63 -2.44 -11.18
CA LEU A 92 -0.04 -1.81 -10.05
C LEU A 92 -0.23 -0.31 -10.29
N ALA A 93 0.79 0.38 -10.81
CA ALA A 93 0.70 1.79 -11.17
C ALA A 93 -0.35 2.06 -12.26
N ASP A 94 -0.40 1.20 -13.29
CA ASP A 94 -1.38 1.32 -14.38
C ASP A 94 -2.80 1.10 -13.88
N LEU A 95 -3.02 0.16 -12.97
CA LEU A 95 -4.33 -0.04 -12.32
C LEU A 95 -4.73 1.18 -11.48
N LEU A 96 -3.80 1.72 -10.69
CA LEU A 96 -4.06 2.91 -9.89
C LEU A 96 -4.44 4.12 -10.76
N GLU A 97 -3.75 4.31 -11.89
CA GLU A 97 -4.06 5.36 -12.84
C GLU A 97 -5.41 5.14 -13.54
N ALA A 98 -5.73 3.91 -13.92
CA ALA A 98 -7.01 3.56 -14.56
C ALA A 98 -8.22 3.81 -13.65
N HIS A 99 -8.04 3.69 -12.33
CA HIS A 99 -9.06 3.91 -11.31
C HIS A 99 -8.93 5.26 -10.58
N ALA A 100 -8.16 6.19 -11.15
CA ALA A 100 -7.79 7.42 -10.47
C ALA A 100 -8.97 8.30 -10.07
N ASP A 101 -10.05 8.33 -10.85
CA ASP A 101 -11.21 9.17 -10.54
C ASP A 101 -11.96 8.66 -9.29
N GLU A 102 -12.23 7.37 -9.21
CA GLU A 102 -12.90 6.77 -8.06
C GLU A 102 -12.06 6.81 -6.78
N ILE A 103 -10.73 6.59 -6.91
CA ILE A 103 -9.82 6.65 -5.76
C ILE A 103 -9.66 8.09 -5.29
N ALA A 104 -9.66 9.09 -6.20
CA ALA A 104 -9.63 10.50 -5.82
C ALA A 104 -10.88 10.93 -5.05
N GLU A 105 -12.05 10.37 -5.38
CA GLU A 105 -13.28 10.60 -4.61
C GLU A 105 -13.16 10.04 -3.19
N LEU A 106 -12.64 8.82 -3.05
CA LEU A 106 -12.41 8.20 -1.75
C LEU A 106 -11.36 8.98 -0.93
N GLU A 107 -10.24 9.36 -1.55
CA GLU A 107 -9.17 10.14 -0.90
C GLU A 107 -9.70 11.50 -0.43
N ALA A 108 -10.50 12.18 -1.25
CA ALA A 108 -11.09 13.47 -0.90
C ALA A 108 -12.07 13.35 0.26
N LEU A 109 -12.88 12.30 0.28
CA LEU A 109 -13.87 12.07 1.33
C LEU A 109 -13.21 11.67 2.66
N ASP A 110 -12.24 10.75 2.60
CA ASP A 110 -11.55 10.19 3.75
C ASP A 110 -10.63 11.23 4.42
N ASN A 111 -9.94 12.02 3.62
CA ASN A 111 -8.95 13.02 4.08
C ASN A 111 -9.52 14.43 4.26
N GLY A 112 -10.58 14.78 3.53
CA GLY A 112 -11.18 16.12 3.53
C GLY A 112 -10.49 17.12 2.61
N LYS A 113 -9.53 16.71 1.79
CA LYS A 113 -8.89 17.59 0.80
C LYS A 113 -9.78 17.84 -0.42
N PRO A 114 -9.55 18.93 -1.17
CA PRO A 114 -10.26 19.14 -2.43
C PRO A 114 -10.03 17.99 -3.41
N ILE A 115 -11.10 17.49 -4.03
CA ILE A 115 -11.01 16.38 -5.00
C ILE A 115 -10.08 16.71 -6.17
N ARG A 116 -9.99 17.99 -6.57
CA ARG A 116 -9.05 18.42 -7.58
C ARG A 116 -7.59 18.14 -7.20
N ASP A 117 -7.24 18.30 -5.92
CA ASP A 117 -5.89 18.11 -5.43
C ASP A 117 -5.60 16.60 -5.26
N ALA A 118 -6.57 15.83 -4.76
CA ALA A 118 -6.49 14.39 -4.77
C ALA A 118 -6.23 13.84 -6.19
N ARG A 119 -7.02 14.29 -7.18
CA ARG A 119 -6.95 13.82 -8.57
C ARG A 119 -5.69 14.25 -9.32
N ASN A 120 -5.22 15.50 -9.13
CA ASN A 120 -4.15 16.09 -9.92
C ASN A 120 -2.77 16.08 -9.23
N VAL A 121 -2.71 15.77 -7.94
CA VAL A 121 -1.46 15.73 -7.16
C VAL A 121 -1.24 14.36 -6.54
N ASP A 122 -2.17 13.89 -5.69
CA ASP A 122 -1.95 12.68 -4.90
C ASP A 122 -1.92 11.42 -5.77
N LEU A 123 -2.86 11.30 -6.70
CA LEU A 123 -2.92 10.16 -7.61
C LEU A 123 -1.70 10.11 -8.54
N PRO A 124 -1.35 11.19 -9.28
CA PRO A 124 -0.13 11.23 -10.07
C PRO A 124 1.12 10.93 -9.25
N GLY A 125 1.29 11.56 -8.09
CA GLY A 125 2.42 11.31 -7.20
C GLY A 125 2.50 9.87 -6.70
N SER A 126 1.37 9.15 -6.65
CA SER A 126 1.30 7.75 -6.24
C SER A 126 1.69 6.79 -7.37
N TYR A 127 1.09 6.90 -8.56
CA TYR A 127 1.42 5.97 -9.65
C TYR A 127 2.77 6.28 -10.30
N GLU A 128 3.23 7.52 -10.32
CA GLU A 128 4.54 7.87 -10.84
C GLU A 128 5.69 7.35 -9.98
N ILE A 129 5.58 7.42 -8.64
CA ILE A 129 6.59 6.84 -7.75
C ILE A 129 6.64 5.31 -7.88
N LEU A 130 5.50 4.65 -8.07
CA LEU A 130 5.46 3.22 -8.35
C LEU A 130 6.24 2.89 -9.62
N ARG A 131 6.02 3.62 -10.73
CA ARG A 131 6.75 3.44 -11.99
C ARG A 131 8.24 3.74 -11.84
N TYR A 132 8.57 4.82 -11.14
CA TYR A 132 9.96 5.17 -10.87
C TYR A 132 10.69 4.07 -10.11
N MET A 133 10.11 3.58 -9.02
CA MET A 133 10.70 2.53 -8.19
C MET A 133 10.69 1.15 -8.87
N ALA A 134 9.71 0.84 -9.69
CA ALA A 134 9.71 -0.36 -10.53
C ALA A 134 11.00 -0.47 -11.37
N GLY A 135 11.43 0.65 -11.95
CA GLY A 135 12.67 0.72 -12.71
C GLY A 135 13.94 0.45 -11.90
N TRP A 136 13.90 0.57 -10.58
CA TRP A 136 15.02 0.26 -9.70
C TRP A 136 15.16 -1.24 -9.37
N ALA A 137 14.13 -2.03 -9.53
CA ALA A 137 14.16 -3.46 -9.19
C ALA A 137 15.34 -4.21 -9.86
N THR A 138 15.73 -3.80 -11.07
CA THR A 138 16.85 -4.40 -11.84
C THR A 138 18.18 -3.65 -11.70
N LYS A 139 18.25 -2.61 -10.85
CA LYS A 139 19.41 -1.73 -10.72
C LYS A 139 20.05 -1.74 -9.34
N ILE A 140 19.60 -2.64 -8.45
CA ILE A 140 20.12 -2.77 -7.09
C ILE A 140 21.36 -3.69 -7.16
N ASN A 141 22.50 -3.09 -7.50
CA ASN A 141 23.76 -3.81 -7.69
C ASN A 141 24.65 -3.73 -6.44
N GLY A 142 25.50 -4.74 -6.25
CA GLY A 142 26.64 -4.69 -5.35
C GLY A 142 27.87 -4.04 -5.98
N ALA A 143 29.01 -4.20 -5.33
CA ALA A 143 30.28 -3.69 -5.77
C ALA A 143 31.36 -4.80 -5.74
N THR A 144 32.32 -4.74 -6.63
CA THR A 144 33.57 -5.50 -6.55
C THR A 144 34.60 -4.66 -5.80
N ILE A 145 35.32 -5.28 -4.86
CA ILE A 145 36.26 -4.62 -3.95
C ILE A 145 37.67 -5.10 -4.24
N THR A 146 38.62 -4.18 -4.47
CA THR A 146 40.02 -4.50 -4.58
C THR A 146 40.61 -4.78 -3.21
N VAL A 147 41.24 -5.94 -3.02
CA VAL A 147 41.89 -6.34 -1.78
C VAL A 147 43.39 -6.16 -1.90
N SER A 148 43.99 -5.35 -0.99
CA SER A 148 45.44 -5.09 -0.95
C SER A 148 46.14 -6.06 0.01
N ALA A 149 45.94 -7.38 -0.19
CA ALA A 149 46.62 -8.44 0.55
C ALA A 149 47.37 -9.36 -0.44
N PRO A 150 48.46 -10.04 -0.02
CA PRO A 150 49.16 -11.01 -0.86
C PRO A 150 48.23 -12.16 -1.28
N GLY A 151 48.29 -12.57 -2.55
CA GLY A 151 47.48 -13.64 -3.13
C GLY A 151 46.38 -13.11 -4.06
N ASP A 152 45.63 -14.03 -4.66
CA ASP A 152 44.52 -13.74 -5.58
C ASP A 152 43.20 -13.73 -4.80
N TRP A 153 42.54 -12.59 -4.76
CA TRP A 153 41.32 -12.38 -4.01
C TRP A 153 40.17 -11.92 -4.91
N HIS A 154 38.97 -12.45 -4.66
CA HIS A 154 37.75 -11.94 -5.25
C HIS A 154 36.79 -11.53 -4.12
N ALA A 155 36.63 -10.22 -3.88
CA ALA A 155 35.74 -9.67 -2.88
C ALA A 155 34.64 -8.86 -3.54
N TYR A 156 33.41 -9.10 -3.13
CA TYR A 156 32.23 -8.41 -3.66
C TYR A 156 31.14 -8.28 -2.58
N THR A 157 30.21 -7.35 -2.79
CA THR A 157 29.01 -7.20 -1.97
C THR A 157 27.78 -7.62 -2.76
N LEU A 158 26.80 -8.22 -2.06
CA LEU A 158 25.46 -8.44 -2.57
C LEU A 158 24.47 -7.51 -1.82
N ARG A 159 23.50 -7.02 -2.56
CA ARG A 159 22.36 -6.32 -1.99
C ARG A 159 21.19 -7.29 -1.91
N GLU A 160 20.71 -7.54 -0.70
CA GLU A 160 19.63 -8.46 -0.45
C GLU A 160 18.46 -7.72 0.23
N PRO A 161 17.20 -8.17 0.01
CA PRO A 161 16.06 -7.59 0.71
C PRO A 161 16.16 -7.86 2.21
N VAL A 162 15.78 -6.87 3.02
CA VAL A 162 15.84 -7.00 4.50
C VAL A 162 14.79 -7.95 5.07
N GLY A 163 13.78 -8.33 4.30
CA GLY A 163 12.73 -9.27 4.72
C GLY A 163 11.35 -8.63 4.77
N VAL A 164 10.68 -8.75 5.89
CA VAL A 164 9.36 -8.16 6.15
C VAL A 164 9.53 -6.73 6.63
N VAL A 165 8.82 -5.78 6.00
CA VAL A 165 8.87 -4.35 6.31
C VAL A 165 7.54 -3.91 6.90
N GLY A 166 7.56 -3.46 8.16
CA GLY A 166 6.42 -2.76 8.76
C GLY A 166 6.35 -1.30 8.27
N GLN A 167 5.21 -0.90 7.77
CA GLN A 167 4.99 0.43 7.21
C GLN A 167 3.81 1.12 7.89
N ILE A 168 4.09 2.20 8.61
CA ILE A 168 3.08 3.05 9.26
C ILE A 168 3.01 4.35 8.47
N ILE A 169 1.83 4.71 8.00
CA ILE A 169 1.62 5.91 7.19
C ILE A 169 0.77 6.95 7.91
N PRO A 170 1.06 8.26 7.70
CA PRO A 170 0.27 9.34 8.26
C PRO A 170 -1.02 9.58 7.48
N TRP A 171 -1.90 10.41 8.06
CA TRP A 171 -3.22 10.74 7.52
C TRP A 171 -3.21 11.80 6.42
N ASN A 172 -2.17 12.63 6.31
CA ASN A 172 -2.20 13.84 5.47
C ASN A 172 -2.05 13.58 3.96
N PHE A 173 -1.46 12.46 3.57
CA PHE A 173 -1.36 11.96 2.19
C PHE A 173 -1.49 10.43 2.19
N PRO A 174 -2.67 9.87 2.52
CA PRO A 174 -2.80 8.45 2.81
C PRO A 174 -2.31 7.56 1.67
N LEU A 175 -2.83 7.76 0.47
CA LEU A 175 -2.47 6.99 -0.71
C LEU A 175 -1.03 7.20 -1.13
N MET A 176 -0.60 8.47 -1.25
CA MET A 176 0.74 8.78 -1.72
C MET A 176 1.82 8.29 -0.75
N MET A 177 1.60 8.41 0.56
CA MET A 177 2.52 7.86 1.57
C MET A 177 2.57 6.34 1.56
N ALA A 178 1.46 5.66 1.27
CA ALA A 178 1.45 4.22 1.04
C ALA A 178 2.32 3.86 -0.18
N ALA A 179 2.09 4.50 -1.32
CA ALA A 179 2.85 4.26 -2.55
C ALA A 179 4.35 4.51 -2.36
N TRP A 180 4.74 5.60 -1.68
CA TRP A 180 6.14 5.94 -1.41
C TRP A 180 6.87 4.91 -0.54
N LYS A 181 6.15 4.16 0.28
CA LYS A 181 6.73 3.11 1.13
C LYS A 181 6.67 1.73 0.46
N ILE A 182 5.56 1.41 -0.19
CA ILE A 182 5.34 0.13 -0.85
C ILE A 182 6.28 -0.04 -2.05
N ALA A 183 6.40 0.98 -2.90
CA ALA A 183 7.14 0.89 -4.15
C ALA A 183 8.62 0.50 -3.96
N PRO A 184 9.43 1.18 -3.13
CA PRO A 184 10.83 0.80 -2.92
C PRO A 184 11.00 -0.54 -2.21
N ALA A 185 10.09 -0.89 -1.27
CA ALA A 185 10.16 -2.16 -0.56
C ALA A 185 9.91 -3.35 -1.50
N LEU A 186 8.89 -3.27 -2.36
CA LEU A 186 8.62 -4.29 -3.37
C LEU A 186 9.73 -4.35 -4.43
N ALA A 187 10.23 -3.21 -4.89
CA ALA A 187 11.35 -3.18 -5.85
C ALA A 187 12.59 -3.90 -5.30
N ALA A 188 12.90 -3.69 -4.02
CA ALA A 188 13.99 -4.38 -3.33
C ALA A 188 13.73 -5.88 -3.09
N GLY A 189 12.49 -6.36 -3.25
CA GLY A 189 12.12 -7.76 -3.02
C GLY A 189 11.60 -8.06 -1.61
N CYS A 190 11.35 -7.04 -0.79
CA CYS A 190 10.76 -7.20 0.52
C CYS A 190 9.28 -7.57 0.44
N THR A 191 8.74 -8.09 1.53
CA THR A 191 7.29 -8.18 1.79
C THR A 191 6.89 -7.13 2.81
N ILE A 192 5.59 -6.82 2.90
CA ILE A 192 5.11 -5.62 3.59
C ILE A 192 3.96 -5.96 4.53
N VAL A 193 3.94 -5.30 5.68
CA VAL A 193 2.77 -5.15 6.54
C VAL A 193 2.49 -3.65 6.65
N LEU A 194 1.41 -3.20 6.01
CA LEU A 194 1.03 -1.79 5.96
C LEU A 194 -0.04 -1.49 7.00
N LYS A 195 0.18 -0.45 7.79
CA LYS A 195 -0.81 0.12 8.70
C LYS A 195 -1.16 1.54 8.25
N PRO A 196 -2.35 1.77 7.69
CA PRO A 196 -2.84 3.12 7.42
C PRO A 196 -3.12 3.89 8.72
N ALA A 197 -3.24 5.20 8.63
CA ALA A 197 -3.71 6.01 9.76
C ALA A 197 -5.18 5.69 10.06
N GLU A 198 -5.54 5.72 11.34
CA GLU A 198 -6.92 5.46 11.78
C GLU A 198 -7.89 6.51 11.24
N GLN A 199 -7.42 7.74 11.03
CA GLN A 199 -8.21 8.85 10.50
C GLN A 199 -8.54 8.71 9.02
N THR A 200 -7.71 8.01 8.24
CA THR A 200 -7.81 7.92 6.78
C THR A 200 -7.46 6.52 6.28
N PRO A 201 -8.25 5.50 6.63
CA PRO A 201 -7.92 4.14 6.30
C PRO A 201 -8.47 3.67 4.95
N LEU A 202 -9.35 4.44 4.27
CA LEU A 202 -10.14 3.94 3.15
C LEU A 202 -9.40 3.93 1.81
N SER A 203 -8.60 4.95 1.53
CA SER A 203 -7.94 5.06 0.23
C SER A 203 -6.78 4.07 0.04
N ALA A 204 -6.06 3.72 1.11
CA ALA A 204 -4.93 2.79 1.04
C ALA A 204 -5.34 1.32 0.76
N PRO A 205 -6.39 0.73 1.34
CA PRO A 205 -6.89 -0.60 0.96
C PRO A 205 -7.81 -0.59 -0.27
N GLY A 206 -8.40 0.55 -0.64
CA GLY A 206 -9.33 0.65 -1.77
C GLY A 206 -8.77 0.22 -3.12
N TRP A 207 -7.46 0.15 -3.29
CA TRP A 207 -6.78 -0.31 -4.51
C TRP A 207 -6.35 -1.78 -4.46
N ALA A 208 -6.61 -2.48 -3.36
CA ALA A 208 -6.34 -3.91 -3.21
C ALA A 208 -7.59 -4.78 -3.52
N SER A 209 -8.74 -4.14 -3.80
CA SER A 209 -9.99 -4.79 -4.19
C SER A 209 -10.17 -4.74 -5.70
#